data_26150924e50f6d5134f88104b9d4b18d
#
_entry.id   26150924e50f6d5134f88104b9d4b18d
#
_cell.length_a   1.000
_cell.length_b   1.000
_cell.length_c   1.000
_cell.angle_alpha   90.00
_cell.angle_beta   90.00
_cell.angle_gamma   90.00
#
_symmetry.space_group_name_H-M   'P 1'
#
loop_
_entity.id
_entity.type
_entity.pdbx_description
1 polymer ?
#
loop_
_entity_poly.entity_id
_entity_poly.type
_entity_poly.pdbx_seq_one_letter_code
_entity_poly.pdbx_strand_id
1 'polypeptide(L)'
;LSRYLAENTGQDLVACLFQREDSLMGPAAVLSLSVMDVAEAERMLRSLVNTAPAEEGTGRNSRITFCYTPSKAYPVYRLPQTTLFTQLTSFVEPSLHVFATFYGGRLLLAPDEDSLSRYIRHLDNDEVLDGALAYRAGTDGLSDSYHFMLMADFGHVLEQSGHQVHYVPEFFLRNSEFFRNFILFAQFTCADGVVYPNIVLKYKSE
;
A
#
# COMPACT_ATOMS: atom_id res chain seq x y z
N LEU A 1 7.92 8.55 15.33
CA LEU A 1 6.94 7.74 14.59
C LEU A 1 7.18 6.24 14.76
N SER A 2 8.42 5.72 14.65
CA SER A 2 8.68 4.26 14.81
C SER A 2 8.16 3.71 16.13
N ARG A 3 8.36 4.42 17.24
CA ARG A 3 7.82 4.04 18.54
C ARG A 3 6.28 4.06 18.55
N TYR A 4 5.67 5.09 17.97
CA TYR A 4 4.22 5.20 17.82
C TYR A 4 3.65 4.00 17.07
N LEU A 5 4.26 3.64 15.92
CA LEU A 5 3.81 2.48 15.16
C LEU A 5 3.93 1.18 15.97
N ALA A 6 5.06 0.96 16.64
CA ALA A 6 5.26 -0.23 17.46
C ALA A 6 4.25 -0.38 18.62
N GLU A 7 3.79 0.72 19.19
CA GLU A 7 2.85 0.73 20.31
C GLU A 7 1.37 0.67 19.88
N ASN A 8 1.02 1.07 18.66
CA ASN A 8 -0.38 1.25 18.25
C ASN A 8 -0.80 0.35 17.09
N THR A 9 0.14 -0.25 16.35
CA THR A 9 -0.22 -1.13 15.22
C THR A 9 -0.07 -2.61 15.59
N GLY A 10 -0.91 -3.43 14.95
CA GLY A 10 -0.81 -4.88 15.04
C GLY A 10 0.29 -5.46 14.15
N GLN A 11 0.27 -6.77 13.97
CA GLN A 11 1.29 -7.51 13.19
C GLN A 11 0.95 -7.62 11.70
N ASP A 12 -0.19 -7.10 11.29
CA ASP A 12 -0.69 -7.21 9.93
C ASP A 12 -0.39 -5.92 9.14
N LEU A 13 0.41 -6.06 8.09
CA LEU A 13 0.79 -5.00 7.17
C LEU A 13 0.48 -5.42 5.73
N VAL A 14 -0.21 -4.55 5.01
CA VAL A 14 -0.46 -4.69 3.57
C VAL A 14 0.19 -3.52 2.84
N ALA A 15 1.00 -3.83 1.84
CA ALA A 15 1.52 -2.84 0.89
C ALA A 15 0.74 -2.98 -0.42
N CYS A 16 0.10 -1.90 -0.84
CA CYS A 16 -0.65 -1.84 -2.08
C CYS A 16 0.02 -0.86 -3.05
N LEU A 17 0.27 -1.34 -4.26
CA LEU A 17 0.75 -0.55 -5.39
C LEU A 17 -0.30 -0.56 -6.46
N PHE A 18 -0.64 0.61 -6.98
CA PHE A 18 -1.64 0.74 -8.03
C PHE A 18 -1.28 1.86 -9.00
N GLN A 19 -1.83 1.77 -10.20
CA GLN A 19 -1.60 2.73 -11.24
C GLN A 19 -2.32 4.05 -10.96
N ARG A 20 -1.65 5.16 -11.25
CA ARG A 20 -2.29 6.49 -11.31
C ARG A 20 -2.89 6.69 -12.69
N GLU A 21 -3.94 7.50 -12.78
CA GLU A 21 -4.51 7.93 -14.08
C GLU A 21 -3.51 8.75 -14.89
N ASP A 22 -2.67 9.52 -14.19
CA ASP A 22 -1.56 10.25 -14.82
C ASP A 22 -0.32 9.35 -14.84
N SER A 23 -0.03 8.78 -16.00
CA SER A 23 1.10 7.89 -16.25
C SER A 23 2.48 8.55 -16.06
N LEU A 24 2.54 9.88 -15.98
CA LEU A 24 3.80 10.62 -15.78
C LEU A 24 4.27 10.57 -14.31
N MET A 25 3.39 10.27 -13.38
CA MET A 25 3.68 10.33 -11.94
C MET A 25 4.03 8.98 -11.31
N GLY A 26 4.43 7.98 -12.03
CA GLY A 26 4.77 6.68 -11.45
C GLY A 26 3.63 6.03 -10.64
N PRO A 27 3.81 4.83 -10.08
CA PRO A 27 2.78 4.13 -9.31
C PRO A 27 2.48 4.83 -7.98
N ALA A 28 1.22 4.76 -7.55
CA ALA A 28 0.81 5.11 -6.20
C ALA A 28 1.14 3.96 -5.24
N ALA A 29 1.45 4.29 -3.99
CA ALA A 29 1.69 3.31 -2.95
C ALA A 29 0.92 3.67 -1.67
N VAL A 30 0.30 2.67 -1.06
CA VAL A 30 -0.31 2.79 0.25
C VAL A 30 0.13 1.61 1.12
N LEU A 31 0.61 1.92 2.32
CA LEU A 31 0.80 0.93 3.38
C LEU A 31 -0.41 0.97 4.29
N SER A 32 -0.98 -0.18 4.58
CA SER A 32 -2.12 -0.36 5.47
C SER A 32 -1.72 -1.24 6.63
N LEU A 33 -1.81 -0.71 7.86
CA LEU A 33 -1.47 -1.42 9.09
C LEU A 33 -2.73 -1.62 9.93
N SER A 34 -2.91 -2.79 10.49
CA SER A 34 -3.96 -3.01 11.50
C SER A 34 -3.68 -2.17 12.74
N VAL A 35 -4.73 -1.69 13.39
CA VAL A 35 -4.64 -0.84 14.58
C VAL A 35 -5.37 -1.50 15.73
N MET A 36 -4.75 -1.52 16.92
CA MET A 36 -5.34 -2.14 18.09
C MET A 36 -6.51 -1.33 18.66
N ASP A 37 -6.32 -0.02 18.77
CA ASP A 37 -7.35 0.94 19.20
C ASP A 37 -7.24 2.20 18.32
N VAL A 38 -8.20 2.37 17.43
CA VAL A 38 -8.20 3.49 16.46
C VAL A 38 -8.32 4.85 17.15
N ALA A 39 -9.17 4.96 18.15
CA ALA A 39 -9.42 6.23 18.84
C ALA A 39 -8.18 6.71 19.60
N GLU A 40 -7.52 5.80 20.29
CA GLU A 40 -6.29 6.10 21.02
C GLU A 40 -5.14 6.37 20.06
N ALA A 41 -4.96 5.56 19.02
CA ALA A 41 -3.94 5.75 18.00
C ALA A 41 -4.09 7.08 17.27
N GLU A 42 -5.31 7.47 16.90
CA GLU A 42 -5.57 8.76 16.26
C GLU A 42 -5.28 9.93 17.22
N ARG A 43 -5.68 9.82 18.47
CA ARG A 43 -5.39 10.83 19.51
C ARG A 43 -3.90 11.04 19.68
N MET A 44 -3.13 9.94 19.75
CA MET A 44 -1.66 9.99 19.88
C MET A 44 -1.01 10.57 18.63
N LEU A 45 -1.45 10.17 17.44
CA LEU A 45 -0.92 10.69 16.17
C LEU A 45 -1.15 12.19 16.04
N ARG A 46 -2.34 12.67 16.39
CA ARG A 46 -2.70 14.08 16.42
C ARG A 46 -1.81 14.87 17.38
N SER A 47 -1.52 14.30 18.55
CA SER A 47 -0.60 14.90 19.52
C SER A 47 0.82 15.02 18.95
N LEU A 48 1.33 13.98 18.31
CA LEU A 48 2.65 13.97 17.67
C LEU A 48 2.76 15.05 16.59
N VAL A 49 1.74 15.17 15.73
CA VAL A 49 1.71 16.19 14.66
C VAL A 49 1.70 17.61 15.22
N ASN A 50 0.97 17.83 16.29
CA ASN A 50 0.85 19.16 16.91
C ASN A 50 2.12 19.57 17.69
N THR A 51 2.87 18.61 18.24
CA THR A 51 4.08 18.86 19.04
C THR A 51 5.37 18.90 18.20
N ALA A 52 5.33 18.46 16.94
CA ALA A 52 6.49 18.50 16.07
C ALA A 52 6.94 19.96 15.82
N PRO A 53 8.26 20.27 15.77
CA PRO A 53 8.75 21.61 15.51
C PRO A 53 8.25 22.13 14.15
N ALA A 54 7.97 23.44 14.06
CA ALA A 54 7.59 24.04 12.80
C ALA A 54 8.75 23.96 11.80
N GLU A 55 8.46 23.55 10.57
CA GLU A 55 9.45 23.60 9.49
C GLU A 55 9.74 25.07 9.13
N GLU A 56 11.03 25.43 9.10
CA GLU A 56 11.44 26.77 8.69
C GLU A 56 11.00 27.07 7.25
N GLY A 57 10.28 28.18 7.06
CA GLY A 57 9.91 28.70 5.72
C GLY A 57 8.53 28.36 5.21
N THR A 58 7.79 27.48 5.84
CA THR A 58 6.36 27.27 5.53
C THR A 58 5.52 28.01 6.57
N GLY A 59 4.80 29.05 6.15
CA GLY A 59 3.75 29.62 6.99
C GLY A 59 2.90 28.52 7.59
N ARG A 60 2.12 28.78 8.65
CA ARG A 60 1.26 27.83 9.37
C ARG A 60 0.33 27.04 8.42
N ASN A 61 0.90 26.29 7.48
CA ASN A 61 0.16 25.32 6.71
C ASN A 61 -0.26 24.22 7.67
N SER A 62 -1.55 24.04 7.81
CA SER A 62 -2.14 23.00 8.62
C SER A 62 -1.46 21.66 8.30
N ARG A 63 -0.86 21.02 9.31
CA ARG A 63 -0.31 19.65 9.17
C ARG A 63 -1.41 18.60 9.13
N ILE A 64 -2.64 19.05 9.22
CA ILE A 64 -3.83 18.23 9.14
C ILE A 64 -4.67 18.81 8.00
N THR A 65 -4.84 18.01 6.97
CA THR A 65 -5.73 18.27 5.84
C THR A 65 -6.89 17.29 5.87
N PHE A 66 -7.75 17.27 4.86
CA PHE A 66 -8.87 16.35 4.81
C PHE A 66 -8.99 15.73 3.43
N CYS A 67 -9.11 14.41 3.40
CA CYS A 67 -9.57 13.66 2.24
C CYS A 67 -11.11 13.57 2.30
N TYR A 68 -11.76 13.94 1.22
CA TYR A 68 -13.22 13.91 1.12
C TYR A 68 -13.67 12.77 0.22
N THR A 69 -14.57 11.94 0.74
CA THR A 69 -15.34 10.98 -0.04
C THR A 69 -16.80 11.41 -0.05
N PRO A 70 -17.67 10.82 -0.89
CA PRO A 70 -19.09 11.14 -0.87
C PRO A 70 -19.77 10.91 0.48
N SER A 71 -19.25 9.99 1.28
CA SER A 71 -19.84 9.58 2.56
C SER A 71 -19.26 10.31 3.76
N LYS A 72 -17.97 10.70 3.73
CA LYS A 72 -17.26 11.18 4.91
C LYS A 72 -16.00 11.99 4.55
N ALA A 73 -15.57 12.85 5.50
CA ALA A 73 -14.26 13.51 5.48
C ALA A 73 -13.31 12.77 6.45
N TYR A 74 -12.13 12.42 5.96
CA TYR A 74 -11.09 11.75 6.73
C TYR A 74 -9.94 12.72 6.99
N PRO A 75 -9.50 12.92 8.25
CA PRO A 75 -8.34 13.75 8.55
C PRO A 75 -7.07 13.08 8.03
N VAL A 76 -6.25 13.83 7.33
CA VAL A 76 -4.95 13.42 6.81
C VAL A 76 -3.86 14.15 7.56
N TYR A 77 -2.97 13.40 8.17
CA TYR A 77 -1.87 13.88 9.00
C TYR A 77 -0.57 13.87 8.18
N ARG A 78 0.06 15.01 8.01
CA ARG A 78 1.39 15.11 7.39
C ARG A 78 2.47 14.86 8.43
N LEU A 79 3.28 13.85 8.20
CA LEU A 79 4.36 13.38 9.07
C LEU A 79 5.71 13.54 8.37
N PRO A 80 6.82 13.73 9.11
CA PRO A 80 8.15 13.60 8.53
C PRO A 80 8.36 12.18 8.02
N GLN A 81 9.11 12.05 6.94
CA GLN A 81 9.44 10.75 6.35
C GLN A 81 10.17 9.84 7.37
N THR A 82 9.95 8.54 7.24
CA THR A 82 10.57 7.53 8.09
C THR A 82 11.33 6.50 7.27
N THR A 83 12.40 5.98 7.83
CA THR A 83 13.19 4.89 7.25
C THR A 83 12.33 3.66 6.93
N LEU A 84 11.38 3.33 7.81
CA LEU A 84 10.46 2.21 7.59
C LEU A 84 9.64 2.40 6.32
N PHE A 85 9.03 3.58 6.15
CA PHE A 85 8.22 3.87 4.97
C PHE A 85 9.08 3.80 3.70
N THR A 86 10.25 4.43 3.70
CA THR A 86 11.19 4.43 2.56
C THR A 86 11.64 3.01 2.19
N GLN A 87 11.90 2.16 3.17
CA GLN A 87 12.32 0.78 2.91
C GLN A 87 11.19 -0.07 2.31
N LEU A 88 9.97 0.09 2.81
CA LEU A 88 8.81 -0.66 2.33
C LEU A 88 8.26 -0.14 1.00
N THR A 89 8.55 1.11 0.65
CA THR A 89 8.11 1.76 -0.60
C THR A 89 9.27 2.16 -1.50
N SER A 90 10.39 1.43 -1.45
CA SER A 90 11.61 1.75 -2.21
C SER A 90 11.42 1.75 -3.74
N PHE A 91 10.32 1.20 -4.23
CA PHE A 91 9.89 1.21 -5.63
C PHE A 91 9.04 2.45 -6.02
N VAL A 92 8.76 3.34 -5.07
CA VAL A 92 8.05 4.61 -5.30
C VAL A 92 9.02 5.75 -5.10
N GLU A 93 8.84 6.85 -5.81
CA GLU A 93 9.68 8.04 -5.64
C GLU A 93 9.69 8.50 -4.18
N PRO A 94 10.89 8.78 -3.62
CA PRO A 94 11.01 9.23 -2.25
C PRO A 94 10.33 10.59 -2.06
N SER A 95 9.44 10.68 -1.09
CA SER A 95 8.80 11.92 -0.66
C SER A 95 9.45 12.46 0.61
N LEU A 96 9.44 13.77 0.80
CA LEU A 96 9.91 14.41 2.03
C LEU A 96 8.98 14.16 3.23
N HIS A 97 7.74 13.75 2.96
CA HIS A 97 6.69 13.55 3.95
C HIS A 97 6.01 12.21 3.77
N VAL A 98 5.38 11.76 4.82
CA VAL A 98 4.43 10.64 4.82
C VAL A 98 3.08 11.19 5.24
N PHE A 99 2.06 10.83 4.50
CA PHE A 99 0.68 11.22 4.79
C PHE A 99 -0.02 10.01 5.42
N ALA A 100 -0.73 10.26 6.52
CA ALA A 100 -1.37 9.23 7.32
C ALA A 100 -2.86 9.54 7.51
N THR A 101 -3.70 8.51 7.47
CA THR A 101 -5.11 8.61 7.84
C THR A 101 -5.62 7.30 8.41
N PHE A 102 -6.79 7.32 9.04
CA PHE A 102 -7.46 6.13 9.56
C PHE A 102 -8.68 5.82 8.71
N TYR A 103 -8.78 4.56 8.26
CA TYR A 103 -9.91 4.07 7.48
C TYR A 103 -10.17 2.59 7.81
N GLY A 104 -11.43 2.23 8.06
CA GLY A 104 -11.85 0.83 8.29
C GLY A 104 -11.10 0.10 9.42
N GLY A 105 -10.71 0.80 10.49
CA GLY A 105 -9.94 0.20 11.58
C GLY A 105 -8.44 0.05 11.30
N ARG A 106 -7.95 0.64 10.23
CA ARG A 106 -6.55 0.56 9.79
C ARG A 106 -5.91 1.95 9.71
N LEU A 107 -4.61 2.01 9.94
CA LEU A 107 -3.78 3.16 9.66
C LEU A 107 -3.24 3.04 8.24
N LEU A 108 -3.57 4.01 7.40
CA LEU A 108 -3.07 4.12 6.04
C LEU A 108 -1.93 5.13 5.98
N LEU A 109 -0.84 4.77 5.30
CA LEU A 109 0.32 5.63 5.08
C LEU A 109 0.61 5.70 3.57
N ALA A 110 0.88 6.90 3.05
CA ALA A 110 1.24 7.09 1.63
C ALA A 110 2.28 8.19 1.44
N PRO A 111 2.99 8.24 0.30
CA PRO A 111 3.95 9.30 -0.01
C PRO A 111 3.29 10.65 -0.31
N ASP A 112 2.01 10.65 -0.63
CA ASP A 112 1.23 11.85 -0.98
C ASP A 112 -0.27 11.69 -0.66
N GLU A 113 -0.98 12.80 -0.59
CA GLU A 113 -2.42 12.85 -0.29
C GLU A 113 -3.28 12.25 -1.40
N ASP A 114 -2.86 12.36 -2.66
CA ASP A 114 -3.59 11.82 -3.81
C ASP A 114 -3.66 10.29 -3.76
N SER A 115 -2.54 9.65 -3.42
CA SER A 115 -2.48 8.19 -3.20
C SER A 115 -3.46 7.73 -2.12
N LEU A 116 -3.53 8.43 -0.98
CA LEU A 116 -4.51 8.13 0.08
C LEU A 116 -5.94 8.33 -0.41
N SER A 117 -6.22 9.46 -1.05
CA SER A 117 -7.55 9.82 -1.52
C SER A 117 -8.09 8.83 -2.54
N ARG A 118 -7.25 8.38 -3.48
CA ARG A 118 -7.60 7.37 -4.48
C ARG A 118 -7.86 6.02 -3.84
N TYR A 119 -6.97 5.58 -2.95
CA TYR A 119 -7.11 4.31 -2.26
C TYR A 119 -8.41 4.24 -1.46
N ILE A 120 -8.72 5.28 -0.69
CA ILE A 120 -9.97 5.36 0.09
C ILE A 120 -11.19 5.38 -0.83
N ARG A 121 -11.11 6.09 -1.96
CA ARG A 121 -12.21 6.14 -2.93
C ARG A 121 -12.50 4.78 -3.54
N HIS A 122 -11.46 4.01 -3.90
CA HIS A 122 -11.63 2.64 -4.38
C HIS A 122 -12.29 1.74 -3.33
N LEU A 123 -11.90 1.88 -2.06
CA LEU A 123 -12.52 1.13 -0.97
C LEU A 123 -13.98 1.55 -0.73
N ASP A 124 -14.29 2.86 -0.78
CA ASP A 124 -15.65 3.37 -0.61
C ASP A 124 -16.59 2.97 -1.76
N ASN A 125 -16.05 2.78 -2.97
CA ASN A 125 -16.80 2.33 -4.15
C ASN A 125 -16.90 0.80 -4.27
N ASP A 126 -16.37 0.05 -3.30
CA ASP A 126 -16.27 -1.42 -3.35
C ASP A 126 -15.47 -1.95 -4.57
N GLU A 127 -14.56 -1.12 -5.08
CA GLU A 127 -13.63 -1.46 -6.17
C GLU A 127 -12.44 -2.26 -5.61
N VAL A 128 -12.75 -3.42 -5.05
CA VAL A 128 -11.78 -4.30 -4.39
C VAL A 128 -11.55 -5.58 -5.18
N LEU A 129 -10.37 -6.17 -5.02
CA LEU A 129 -9.98 -7.38 -5.75
C LEU A 129 -10.84 -8.60 -5.43
N ASP A 130 -11.46 -8.65 -4.25
CA ASP A 130 -12.30 -9.77 -3.82
C ASP A 130 -13.52 -10.01 -4.76
N GLY A 131 -13.98 -8.98 -5.46
CA GLY A 131 -15.00 -9.08 -6.50
C GLY A 131 -14.51 -9.70 -7.81
N ALA A 132 -13.19 -9.71 -8.07
CA ALA A 132 -12.64 -10.14 -9.34
C ALA A 132 -12.54 -11.68 -9.43
N LEU A 133 -13.14 -12.27 -10.48
CA LEU A 133 -13.13 -13.73 -10.69
C LEU A 133 -11.70 -14.31 -10.76
N ALA A 134 -10.79 -13.63 -11.42
CA ALA A 134 -9.39 -14.06 -11.53
C ALA A 134 -8.67 -14.08 -10.18
N TYR A 135 -8.99 -13.13 -9.28
CA TYR A 135 -8.48 -13.10 -7.93
C TYR A 135 -8.98 -14.29 -7.12
N ARG A 136 -10.30 -14.50 -7.06
CA ARG A 136 -10.91 -15.63 -6.34
C ARG A 136 -10.36 -16.96 -6.83
N ALA A 137 -10.35 -17.17 -8.14
CA ALA A 137 -9.81 -18.40 -8.73
C ALA A 137 -8.31 -18.60 -8.49
N GLY A 138 -7.54 -17.55 -8.26
CA GLY A 138 -6.13 -17.61 -7.89
C GLY A 138 -5.90 -17.92 -6.41
N THR A 139 -6.80 -17.49 -5.55
CA THR A 139 -6.70 -17.69 -4.10
C THR A 139 -7.25 -19.03 -3.62
N ASP A 140 -8.09 -19.70 -4.41
CA ASP A 140 -8.70 -21.01 -4.05
C ASP A 140 -7.68 -22.10 -3.65
N GLY A 141 -6.45 -22.02 -4.17
CA GLY A 141 -5.37 -22.97 -3.87
C GLY A 141 -4.39 -22.50 -2.79
N LEU A 142 -4.64 -21.36 -2.16
CA LEU A 142 -3.77 -20.79 -1.14
C LEU A 142 -4.25 -21.16 0.27
N SER A 143 -3.33 -21.08 1.24
CA SER A 143 -3.66 -21.29 2.66
C SER A 143 -4.23 -20.02 3.26
N ASP A 144 -5.19 -20.16 4.18
CA ASP A 144 -5.71 -19.05 4.98
C ASP A 144 -4.67 -18.52 5.99
N SER A 145 -3.62 -19.29 6.28
CA SER A 145 -2.54 -18.91 7.20
C SER A 145 -1.22 -18.81 6.45
N TYR A 146 -0.61 -17.64 6.51
CA TYR A 146 0.68 -17.35 5.87
C TYR A 146 1.43 -16.24 6.65
N HIS A 147 2.75 -16.15 6.40
CA HIS A 147 3.60 -15.09 6.95
C HIS A 147 3.81 -13.96 5.96
N PHE A 148 3.86 -14.29 4.68
CA PHE A 148 4.00 -13.32 3.60
C PHE A 148 3.20 -13.79 2.38
N MET A 149 2.55 -12.84 1.72
CA MET A 149 1.87 -13.06 0.45
C MET A 149 2.17 -11.90 -0.51
N LEU A 150 2.52 -12.24 -1.72
CA LEU A 150 2.65 -11.33 -2.86
C LEU A 150 1.58 -11.67 -3.88
N MET A 151 0.90 -10.64 -4.37
CA MET A 151 0.07 -10.72 -5.55
C MET A 151 0.56 -9.69 -6.58
N ALA A 152 0.68 -10.10 -7.83
CA ALA A 152 1.08 -9.21 -8.91
C ALA A 152 0.28 -9.50 -10.19
N ASP A 153 -0.46 -8.50 -10.67
CA ASP A 153 -1.01 -8.52 -12.01
C ASP A 153 0.08 -8.13 -13.01
N PHE A 154 0.59 -9.09 -13.76
CA PHE A 154 1.67 -8.85 -14.71
C PHE A 154 1.28 -7.88 -15.84
N GLY A 155 0.01 -7.80 -16.22
CA GLY A 155 -0.45 -6.79 -17.18
C GLY A 155 -0.11 -5.39 -16.70
N HIS A 156 -0.52 -5.05 -15.48
CA HIS A 156 -0.25 -3.75 -14.88
C HIS A 156 1.24 -3.53 -14.58
N VAL A 157 1.93 -4.55 -14.03
CA VAL A 157 3.36 -4.45 -13.69
C VAL A 157 4.22 -4.23 -14.93
N LEU A 158 3.93 -4.93 -16.04
CA LEU A 158 4.73 -4.84 -17.26
C LEU A 158 4.42 -3.60 -18.09
N GLU A 159 3.20 -3.05 -18.03
CA GLU A 159 2.86 -1.77 -18.66
C GLU A 159 3.59 -0.59 -18.02
N GLN A 160 3.81 -0.63 -16.71
CA GLN A 160 4.55 0.39 -15.97
C GLN A 160 6.07 0.30 -16.14
N SER A 161 6.60 -0.79 -16.70
CA SER A 161 8.04 -1.07 -16.79
C SER A 161 8.83 -0.08 -17.67
N GLY A 162 8.16 0.80 -18.42
CA GLY A 162 8.82 1.86 -19.21
C GLY A 162 9.54 2.91 -18.38
N HIS A 163 9.27 3.05 -17.07
CA HIS A 163 9.81 4.16 -16.30
C HIS A 163 10.57 3.84 -15.01
N GLN A 164 10.39 2.71 -14.33
CA GLN A 164 11.06 2.49 -13.03
C GLN A 164 11.13 1.04 -12.51
N VAL A 165 10.81 0.01 -13.25
CA VAL A 165 10.78 -1.35 -12.69
C VAL A 165 12.16 -2.02 -12.77
N HIS A 166 13.11 -1.53 -11.99
CA HIS A 166 14.42 -2.19 -11.80
C HIS A 166 14.33 -3.56 -11.10
N TYR A 167 13.15 -3.95 -10.63
CA TYR A 167 12.91 -5.17 -9.83
C TYR A 167 12.25 -6.30 -10.60
N VAL A 168 11.75 -6.06 -11.83
CA VAL A 168 11.20 -7.13 -12.65
C VAL A 168 12.35 -7.83 -13.38
N PRO A 169 12.54 -9.15 -13.18
CA PRO A 169 13.56 -9.88 -13.91
C PRO A 169 13.40 -9.74 -15.42
N GLU A 170 14.51 -9.57 -16.12
CA GLU A 170 14.54 -9.33 -17.57
C GLU A 170 13.79 -10.42 -18.37
N PHE A 171 13.75 -11.63 -17.84
CA PHE A 171 12.98 -12.74 -18.43
C PHE A 171 11.48 -12.37 -18.62
N PHE A 172 10.84 -11.74 -17.63
CA PHE A 172 9.44 -11.33 -17.73
C PHE A 172 9.27 -10.17 -18.71
N LEU A 173 10.22 -9.24 -18.73
CA LEU A 173 10.20 -8.11 -19.68
C LEU A 173 10.33 -8.58 -21.12
N ARG A 174 11.23 -9.52 -21.40
CA ARG A 174 11.42 -10.09 -22.75
C ARG A 174 10.22 -10.90 -23.24
N ASN A 175 9.42 -11.46 -22.33
CA ASN A 175 8.25 -12.27 -22.65
C ASN A 175 6.95 -11.59 -22.19
N SER A 176 6.93 -10.25 -22.21
CA SER A 176 5.84 -9.44 -21.66
C SER A 176 4.48 -9.72 -22.31
N GLU A 177 4.42 -9.96 -23.62
CA GLU A 177 3.17 -10.32 -24.33
C GLU A 177 2.53 -11.60 -23.78
N PHE A 178 3.34 -12.57 -23.37
CA PHE A 178 2.85 -13.79 -22.75
C PHE A 178 2.40 -13.54 -21.31
N PHE A 179 3.28 -12.92 -20.49
CA PHE A 179 3.05 -12.79 -19.06
C PHE A 179 1.97 -11.76 -18.71
N ARG A 180 1.69 -10.75 -19.53
CA ARG A 180 0.63 -9.76 -19.30
C ARG A 180 -0.77 -10.36 -19.00
N ASN A 181 -0.99 -11.59 -19.46
CA ASN A 181 -2.26 -12.30 -19.28
C ASN A 181 -2.31 -13.11 -17.97
N PHE A 182 -1.34 -12.94 -17.08
CA PHE A 182 -1.28 -13.71 -15.84
C PHE A 182 -1.32 -12.84 -14.60
N ILE A 183 -1.86 -13.41 -13.53
CA ILE A 183 -1.74 -12.93 -12.17
C ILE A 183 -0.88 -13.93 -11.40
N LEU A 184 0.15 -13.43 -10.74
CA LEU A 184 1.01 -14.19 -9.83
C LEU A 184 0.47 -14.08 -8.41
N PHE A 185 0.38 -15.21 -7.73
CA PHE A 185 0.23 -15.29 -6.28
C PHE A 185 1.43 -16.08 -5.74
N ALA A 186 2.15 -15.51 -4.78
CA ALA A 186 3.24 -16.19 -4.10
C ALA A 186 3.03 -16.05 -2.60
N GLN A 187 2.80 -17.18 -1.95
CA GLN A 187 2.52 -17.26 -0.52
C GLN A 187 3.65 -18.04 0.16
N PHE A 188 4.08 -17.54 1.30
CA PHE A 188 5.16 -18.13 2.08
C PHE A 188 4.67 -18.41 3.50
N THR A 189 4.82 -19.66 3.92
CA THR A 189 4.59 -20.09 5.29
C THR A 189 5.92 -20.52 5.92
N CYS A 190 6.08 -20.31 7.22
CA CYS A 190 7.25 -20.73 7.95
C CYS A 190 6.84 -21.74 9.02
N ALA A 191 7.45 -22.92 9.01
CA ALA A 191 7.27 -23.92 10.04
C ALA A 191 8.64 -24.58 10.36
N ASP A 192 8.94 -24.72 11.62
CA ASP A 192 10.19 -25.35 12.12
C ASP A 192 11.48 -24.74 11.53
N GLY A 193 11.47 -23.43 11.26
CA GLY A 193 12.60 -22.74 10.64
C GLY A 193 12.77 -22.97 9.14
N VAL A 194 11.81 -23.65 8.50
CA VAL A 194 11.77 -23.89 7.06
C VAL A 194 10.71 -23.01 6.41
N VAL A 195 11.04 -22.40 5.28
CA VAL A 195 10.10 -21.61 4.44
C VAL A 195 9.54 -22.49 3.36
N TYR A 196 8.21 -22.54 3.29
CA TYR A 196 7.45 -23.27 2.27
C TYR A 196 6.79 -22.29 1.32
N PRO A 197 7.26 -22.16 0.07
CA PRO A 197 6.60 -21.35 -0.95
C PRO A 197 5.42 -22.12 -1.57
N ASN A 198 4.31 -21.41 -1.75
CA ASN A 198 3.19 -21.84 -2.61
C ASN A 198 3.03 -20.78 -3.71
N ILE A 199 3.24 -21.15 -4.97
CA ILE A 199 3.23 -20.23 -6.10
C ILE A 199 2.15 -20.64 -7.07
N VAL A 200 1.21 -19.75 -7.35
CA VAL A 200 0.13 -19.93 -8.32
C VAL A 200 0.28 -18.88 -9.41
N LEU A 201 0.33 -19.32 -10.66
CA LEU A 201 0.29 -18.45 -11.83
C LEU A 201 -1.06 -18.67 -12.53
N LYS A 202 -1.96 -17.71 -12.42
CA LYS A 202 -3.31 -17.80 -12.94
C LYS A 202 -3.43 -17.02 -14.24
N TYR A 203 -3.91 -17.70 -15.30
CA TYR A 203 -4.26 -17.05 -16.55
C TYR A 203 -5.57 -16.26 -16.38
N LYS A 204 -5.60 -15.03 -16.87
CA LYS A 204 -6.82 -14.21 -16.93
C LYS A 204 -7.68 -14.75 -18.09
N SER A 205 -8.71 -15.50 -17.77
CA SER A 205 -9.77 -15.76 -18.76
C SER A 205 -10.66 -14.51 -18.86
N GLU A 206 -10.90 -14.05 -20.08
CA GLU A 206 -11.89 -13.01 -20.38
C GLU A 206 -13.26 -13.34 -19.80
#